data_8d7272e6799488d1a0a12f77a6788a73
#
_entry.id   8d7272e6799488d1a0a12f77a6788a73
#
_cell.length_a   1.000
_cell.length_b   1.000
_cell.length_c   1.000
_cell.angle_alpha   90.00
_cell.angle_beta   90.00
_cell.angle_gamma   90.00
#
_symmetry.space_group_name_H-M   'P 1'
#
loop_
_entity.id
_entity.type
_entity.pdbx_description
1 polymer ?
#
loop_
_entity_poly.entity_id
_entity_poly.type
_entity_poly.pdbx_seq_one_letter_code
_entity_poly.pdbx_strand_id
1 'polypeptide(L)'
;MRDYVLNQAASHGEYGAVSFLRRLARNWKAKRRIAALNDFDDYMLADIGITREEVEWAAGLPLTVNAAIALEERAFRRRRAGRA
;
A
#
# COMPACT_ATOMS: atom_id res chain seq x y z
N MET A 1 -7.55 -22.64 -20.77
CA MET A 1 -8.69 -22.27 -19.92
C MET A 1 -8.42 -21.04 -19.11
N ARG A 2 -7.31 -21.01 -18.42
CA ARG A 2 -6.92 -19.84 -17.67
C ARG A 2 -6.79 -18.62 -18.57
N ASP A 3 -6.18 -18.79 -19.72
CA ASP A 3 -6.02 -17.72 -20.68
C ASP A 3 -7.33 -17.23 -21.24
N TYR A 4 -8.27 -18.17 -21.35
CA TYR A 4 -9.61 -17.85 -21.82
C TYR A 4 -10.31 -16.90 -20.85
N VAL A 5 -10.19 -17.19 -19.56
CA VAL A 5 -10.80 -16.34 -18.53
C VAL A 5 -10.17 -14.96 -18.54
N LEU A 6 -8.87 -14.88 -18.66
CA LEU A 6 -8.17 -13.61 -18.74
C LEU A 6 -8.57 -12.83 -19.99
N ASN A 7 -8.73 -13.52 -21.10
CA ASN A 7 -9.15 -12.87 -22.33
C ASN A 7 -10.56 -12.36 -22.24
N GLN A 8 -11.44 -13.07 -21.56
CA GLN A 8 -12.80 -12.59 -21.37
C GLN A 8 -12.82 -11.35 -20.50
N ALA A 9 -12.05 -11.34 -19.43
CA ALA A 9 -11.94 -10.16 -18.59
C ALA A 9 -11.36 -9.00 -19.40
N ALA A 10 -10.40 -9.28 -20.24
CA ALA A 10 -9.79 -8.26 -21.10
C ALA A 10 -10.77 -7.72 -22.10
N SER A 11 -11.65 -8.55 -22.66
CA SER A 11 -12.58 -8.08 -23.68
C SER A 11 -13.65 -7.17 -23.10
N HIS A 12 -13.86 -7.20 -21.80
CA HIS A 12 -14.81 -6.30 -21.14
C HIS A 12 -14.16 -5.03 -20.64
N GLY A 13 -12.97 -4.78 -21.04
CA GLY A 13 -12.19 -3.67 -20.57
C GLY A 13 -10.79 -4.21 -20.45
N GLU A 14 -10.27 -4.52 -21.62
CA GLU A 14 -8.96 -5.08 -21.79
C GLU A 14 -7.94 -4.42 -20.87
N TYR A 15 -7.98 -3.08 -20.87
CA TYR A 15 -7.06 -2.29 -20.11
C TYR A 15 -7.43 -2.28 -18.62
N GLY A 16 -8.71 -2.49 -18.35
CA GLY A 16 -9.18 -2.50 -16.96
C GLY A 16 -8.62 -3.68 -16.17
N ALA A 17 -8.67 -4.88 -16.77
CA ALA A 17 -8.18 -6.08 -16.10
C ALA A 17 -6.67 -6.02 -15.87
N VAL A 18 -5.93 -5.61 -16.91
CA VAL A 18 -4.47 -5.50 -16.81
C VAL A 18 -4.09 -4.42 -15.80
N SER A 19 -4.76 -3.28 -15.85
CA SER A 19 -4.51 -2.19 -14.91
C SER A 19 -4.78 -2.61 -13.47
N PHE A 20 -5.86 -3.36 -13.27
CA PHE A 20 -6.21 -3.86 -11.94
C PHE A 20 -5.12 -4.79 -11.40
N LEU A 21 -4.66 -5.74 -12.23
CA LEU A 21 -3.61 -6.66 -11.83
C LEU A 21 -2.29 -5.94 -11.53
N ARG A 22 -1.96 -4.94 -12.33
CA ARG A 22 -0.76 -4.15 -12.09
C ARG A 22 -0.87 -3.36 -10.79
N ARG A 23 -2.05 -2.86 -10.52
CA ARG A 23 -2.30 -2.14 -9.26
C ARG A 23 -2.12 -3.05 -8.07
N LEU A 24 -2.68 -4.26 -8.14
CA LEU A 24 -2.52 -5.23 -7.07
C LEU A 24 -1.07 -5.60 -6.85
N ALA A 25 -0.32 -5.77 -7.94
CA ALA A 25 1.10 -6.10 -7.84
C ALA A 25 1.88 -4.97 -7.18
N ARG A 26 1.60 -3.73 -7.57
CA ARG A 26 2.25 -2.57 -6.96
C ARG A 26 1.89 -2.44 -5.49
N ASN A 27 0.62 -2.65 -5.17
CA ASN A 27 0.15 -2.56 -3.80
C ASN A 27 0.75 -3.68 -2.94
N TRP A 28 0.94 -4.85 -3.51
CA TRP A 28 1.57 -5.96 -2.82
C TRP A 28 3.03 -5.63 -2.50
N LYS A 29 3.75 -5.06 -3.46
CA LYS A 29 5.13 -4.63 -3.25
C LYS A 29 5.21 -3.54 -2.19
N ALA A 30 4.29 -2.60 -2.23
CA ALA A 30 4.22 -1.53 -1.24
C ALA A 30 3.96 -2.12 0.15
N LYS A 31 3.05 -3.07 0.23
CA LYS A 31 2.72 -3.72 1.50
C LYS A 31 3.92 -4.48 2.07
N ARG A 32 4.69 -5.13 1.20
CA ARG A 32 5.91 -5.82 1.64
C ARG A 32 6.95 -4.85 2.17
N ARG A 33 7.09 -3.70 1.53
CA ARG A 33 8.01 -2.66 2.01
C ARG A 33 7.57 -2.13 3.37
N ILE A 34 6.28 -1.93 3.54
CA ILE A 34 5.74 -1.47 4.81
C ILE A 34 5.99 -2.51 5.90
N ALA A 35 5.77 -3.79 5.59
CA ALA A 35 6.02 -4.86 6.54
C ALA A 35 7.49 -4.89 6.97
N ALA A 36 8.40 -4.59 6.05
CA ALA A 36 9.83 -4.55 6.36
C ALA A 36 10.17 -3.44 7.36
N LEU A 37 9.37 -2.38 7.40
CA LEU A 37 9.59 -1.30 8.36
C LEU A 37 9.38 -1.74 9.79
N ASN A 38 8.66 -2.84 10.02
CA ASN A 38 8.50 -3.38 11.37
C ASN A 38 9.81 -3.85 11.97
N ASP A 39 10.81 -4.13 11.15
CA ASP A 39 12.12 -4.53 11.63
C ASP A 39 12.96 -3.33 12.10
N PHE A 40 12.50 -2.12 11.78
CA PHE A 40 13.16 -0.91 12.22
C PHE A 40 12.79 -0.65 13.68
N ASP A 41 13.73 -0.09 14.44
CA ASP A 41 13.39 0.31 15.80
C ASP A 41 12.59 1.62 15.78
N ASP A 42 12.01 1.96 16.93
CA ASP A 42 11.14 3.13 17.01
C ASP A 42 11.87 4.43 16.72
N TYR A 43 13.14 4.46 17.05
CA TYR A 43 13.96 5.63 16.79
C TYR A 43 14.11 5.87 15.30
N MET A 44 14.36 4.81 14.55
CA MET A 44 14.49 4.92 13.10
C MET A 44 13.17 5.30 12.46
N LEU A 45 12.07 4.73 12.95
CA LEU A 45 10.74 5.09 12.44
C LEU A 45 10.44 6.56 12.67
N ALA A 46 10.74 7.06 13.86
CA ALA A 46 10.54 8.47 14.19
C ALA A 46 11.38 9.36 13.28
N ASP A 47 12.57 8.93 12.95
CA ASP A 47 13.48 9.67 12.11
C ASP A 47 12.92 9.89 10.71
N ILE A 48 12.18 8.92 10.19
CA ILE A 48 11.55 9.06 8.87
C ILE A 48 10.11 9.57 8.98
N GLY A 49 9.66 9.94 10.18
CA GLY A 49 8.41 10.64 10.38
C GLY A 49 7.18 9.75 10.53
N ILE A 50 7.33 8.50 10.91
CA ILE A 50 6.22 7.58 11.09
C ILE A 50 6.29 6.89 12.45
N THR A 51 5.17 6.29 12.85
CA THR A 51 5.11 5.56 14.10
C THR A 51 4.89 4.07 13.83
N ARG A 52 5.21 3.24 14.80
CA ARG A 52 4.99 1.79 14.66
C ARG A 52 3.50 1.47 14.48
N GLU A 53 2.63 2.20 15.16
CA GLU A 53 1.20 2.01 14.99
C GLU A 53 0.76 2.28 13.56
N GLU A 54 1.33 3.32 12.96
CA GLU A 54 1.03 3.65 11.56
C GLU A 54 1.52 2.55 10.62
N VAL A 55 2.70 2.00 10.89
CA VAL A 55 3.22 0.89 10.09
C VAL A 55 2.31 -0.33 10.19
N GLU A 56 1.91 -0.68 11.39
CA GLU A 56 1.03 -1.83 11.61
C GLU A 56 -0.31 -1.64 10.93
N TRP A 57 -0.87 -0.44 11.04
CA TRP A 57 -2.12 -0.12 10.37
C TRP A 57 -1.99 -0.28 8.86
N ALA A 58 -0.94 0.29 8.28
CA ALA A 58 -0.74 0.22 6.83
C ALA A 58 -0.49 -1.20 6.34
N ALA A 59 0.24 -1.99 7.12
CA ALA A 59 0.52 -3.38 6.77
C ALA A 59 -0.76 -4.23 6.74
N GLY A 60 -1.78 -3.81 7.48
CA GLY A 60 -3.06 -4.52 7.51
C GLY A 60 -4.04 -4.11 6.42
N LEU A 61 -3.70 -3.13 5.59
CA LEU A 61 -4.61 -2.67 4.56
C LEU A 61 -4.77 -3.71 3.44
N PRO A 62 -5.95 -3.73 2.79
CA PRO A 62 -6.17 -4.68 1.70
C PRO A 62 -5.32 -4.32 0.47
N LEU A 63 -5.13 -5.28 -0.41
CA LEU A 63 -4.32 -5.09 -1.62
C LEU A 63 -4.93 -4.11 -2.61
N THR A 64 -6.19 -3.73 -2.42
CA THR A 64 -6.82 -2.72 -3.26
C THR A 64 -6.33 -1.30 -2.93
N VAL A 65 -5.59 -1.16 -1.84
CA VAL A 65 -5.08 0.13 -1.37
C VAL A 65 -3.55 0.10 -1.43
N ASN A 66 -2.96 1.19 -1.89
CA ASN A 66 -1.50 1.32 -1.82
C ASN A 66 -1.11 1.72 -0.41
N ALA A 67 -0.54 0.76 0.32
CA ALA A 67 -0.21 0.95 1.73
C ALA A 67 0.82 2.06 1.96
N ALA A 68 1.77 2.22 1.04
CA ALA A 68 2.79 3.25 1.18
C ALA A 68 2.19 4.65 1.09
N ILE A 69 1.30 4.86 0.13
CA ILE A 69 0.62 6.15 -0.01
C ILE A 69 -0.28 6.42 1.19
N ALA A 70 -1.02 5.41 1.62
CA ALA A 70 -1.91 5.54 2.78
C ALA A 70 -1.12 5.89 4.04
N LEU A 71 0.03 5.27 4.21
CA LEU A 71 0.89 5.54 5.36
C LEU A 71 1.41 6.98 5.33
N GLU A 72 1.87 7.43 4.17
CA GLU A 72 2.35 8.80 4.02
C GLU A 72 1.27 9.82 4.35
N GLU A 73 0.06 9.59 3.84
CA GLU A 73 -1.05 10.49 4.10
C GLU A 73 -1.42 10.52 5.56
N ARG A 74 -1.45 9.35 6.21
CA ARG A 74 -1.80 9.28 7.62
C ARG A 74 -0.75 9.98 8.47
N ALA A 75 0.52 9.75 8.18
CA ALA A 75 1.60 10.40 8.91
C ALA A 75 1.57 11.92 8.70
N PHE A 76 1.28 12.34 7.48
CA PHE A 76 1.18 13.76 7.17
C PHE A 76 0.05 14.42 7.96
N ARG A 77 -1.12 13.78 8.00
CA ARG A 77 -2.25 14.32 8.76
C ARG A 77 -1.95 14.38 10.25
N ARG A 78 -1.30 13.36 10.77
CA ARG A 78 -0.92 13.33 12.19
C ARG A 78 0.02 14.49 12.51
N ARG A 79 1.01 14.72 11.67
CA ARG A 79 1.96 15.80 11.90
C ARG A 79 1.29 17.16 11.80
N ARG A 80 0.37 17.30 10.84
CA ARG A 80 -0.39 18.56 10.68
C ARG A 80 -1.27 18.83 11.89
N ALA A 81 -1.95 17.80 12.37
CA ALA A 81 -2.81 17.94 13.54
C ALA A 81 -2.01 18.34 14.77
N GLY A 82 -0.81 17.76 14.88
CA GLY A 82 0.06 18.09 16.01
C GLY A 82 0.57 19.52 16.02
N ARG A 83 0.53 20.19 14.88
CA ARG A 83 0.96 21.58 14.79
C ARG A 83 -0.15 22.56 15.10
N ALA A 84 -1.36 22.10 15.00
CA ALA A 84 -2.50 22.96 15.32
C ALA A 84 -2.62 23.14 16.82
#